data_c22177491db98e74d66a138d362e6163
#
_entry.id   c22177491db98e74d66a138d362e6163
#
_cell.length_a   1.000
_cell.length_b   1.000
_cell.length_c   1.000
_cell.angle_alpha   90.00
_cell.angle_beta   90.00
_cell.angle_gamma   90.00
#
_symmetry.space_group_name_H-M   'P 1'
#
loop_
_entity.id
_entity.type
_entity.pdbx_description
1 polymer ?
#
loop_
_entity_poly.entity_id
_entity_poly.type
_entity_poly.pdbx_seq_one_letter_code
_entity_poly.pdbx_strand_id
1 'polypeptide(L)'
;MSDLIRAELLKLRTTRTFWWSVVAALAFVPVSVALAIQMAGQAGSPTPTLDSSEGVRNVMSAAASGAQILLVIGILIMAGEFRHNTATSTFLISPDRKRVVGAKLAAASLVGVGVTVAASVLTLAIALPWLAANHVEVSLLSGDVAVPLLGALAATALYPLVGVGVGALLRNQTVAVTVALVWVLVVEGVLVGFAPAVGRWLHGGAGSALTGVATAQGGLLPMWGAALLLAGYGLAFAAASTGLIMRRDIA
;
A
#
# COMPACT_ATOMS: atom_id res chain seq x y z
N MET A 1 9.80 -19.88 -12.19
CA MET A 1 9.33 -18.77 -11.33
C MET A 1 9.12 -17.49 -12.13
N SER A 2 10.09 -17.08 -12.95
CA SER A 2 9.98 -15.90 -13.85
C SER A 2 8.74 -15.93 -14.75
N ASP A 3 8.44 -17.08 -15.35
CA ASP A 3 7.31 -17.21 -16.29
C ASP A 3 5.96 -17.11 -15.59
N LEU A 4 5.85 -17.63 -14.36
CA LEU A 4 4.65 -17.47 -13.54
C LEU A 4 4.42 -15.98 -13.17
N ILE A 5 5.48 -15.26 -12.78
CA ILE A 5 5.38 -13.83 -12.48
C ILE A 5 4.97 -13.05 -13.73
N ARG A 6 5.57 -13.35 -14.89
CA ARG A 6 5.20 -12.73 -16.18
C ARG A 6 3.75 -13.00 -16.53
N ALA A 7 3.26 -14.21 -16.33
CA ALA A 7 1.87 -14.58 -16.57
C ALA A 7 0.91 -13.78 -15.66
N GLU A 8 1.23 -13.63 -14.37
CA GLU A 8 0.42 -12.84 -13.45
C GLU A 8 0.40 -11.35 -13.84
N LEU A 9 1.57 -10.77 -14.19
CA LEU A 9 1.65 -9.39 -14.67
C LEU A 9 0.88 -9.20 -15.99
N LEU A 10 0.90 -10.16 -16.89
CA LEU A 10 0.14 -10.11 -18.13
C LEU A 10 -1.36 -10.12 -17.87
N LYS A 11 -1.86 -11.01 -16.99
CA LYS A 11 -3.26 -11.04 -16.57
C LYS A 11 -3.72 -9.66 -16.06
N LEU A 12 -2.91 -9.00 -15.24
CA LEU A 12 -3.23 -7.67 -14.71
C LEU A 12 -3.30 -6.62 -15.82
N ARG A 13 -2.29 -6.55 -16.68
CA ARG A 13 -2.20 -5.55 -17.76
C ARG A 13 -3.33 -5.67 -18.79
N THR A 14 -3.95 -6.84 -18.92
CA THR A 14 -5.08 -7.08 -19.84
C THR A 14 -6.43 -6.74 -19.22
N THR A 15 -6.51 -6.48 -17.92
CA THR A 15 -7.77 -6.16 -17.23
C THR A 15 -8.00 -4.65 -17.08
N ARG A 16 -9.19 -4.18 -17.51
CA ARG A 16 -9.57 -2.76 -17.34
C ARG A 16 -9.61 -2.33 -15.88
N THR A 17 -10.07 -3.20 -14.99
CA THR A 17 -10.14 -2.91 -13.54
C THR A 17 -8.77 -2.57 -12.96
N PHE A 18 -7.71 -3.25 -13.40
CA PHE A 18 -6.36 -2.95 -12.97
C PHE A 18 -5.95 -1.51 -13.31
N TRP A 19 -6.16 -1.09 -14.56
CA TRP A 19 -5.79 0.26 -14.99
C TRP A 19 -6.60 1.34 -14.29
N TRP A 20 -7.90 1.12 -14.08
CA TRP A 20 -8.71 2.05 -13.29
C TRP A 20 -8.23 2.13 -11.83
N SER A 21 -7.79 1.03 -11.24
CA SER A 21 -7.20 1.04 -9.90
C SER A 21 -5.87 1.80 -9.86
N VAL A 22 -5.03 1.66 -10.89
CA VAL A 22 -3.78 2.43 -11.00
C VAL A 22 -4.07 3.92 -11.14
N VAL A 23 -4.99 4.30 -12.03
CA VAL A 23 -5.41 5.70 -12.21
C VAL A 23 -5.97 6.27 -10.91
N ALA A 24 -6.81 5.51 -10.22
CA ALA A 24 -7.36 5.93 -8.93
C ALA A 24 -6.25 6.11 -7.88
N ALA A 25 -5.28 5.18 -7.79
CA ALA A 25 -4.14 5.32 -6.87
C ALA A 25 -3.31 6.58 -7.15
N LEU A 26 -3.03 6.87 -8.42
CA LEU A 26 -2.28 8.06 -8.81
C LEU A 26 -3.09 9.35 -8.64
N ALA A 27 -4.41 9.32 -8.77
CA ALA A 27 -5.28 10.48 -8.58
C ALA A 27 -5.30 10.97 -7.10
N PHE A 28 -5.00 10.11 -6.15
CA PHE A 28 -4.85 10.54 -4.75
C PHE A 28 -3.61 11.41 -4.51
N VAL A 29 -2.57 11.29 -5.35
CA VAL A 29 -1.32 12.03 -5.17
C VAL A 29 -1.51 13.55 -5.24
N PRO A 30 -2.07 14.14 -6.32
CA PRO A 30 -2.26 15.58 -6.40
C PRO A 30 -3.17 16.11 -5.29
N VAL A 31 -4.19 15.35 -4.91
CA VAL A 31 -5.09 15.72 -3.81
C VAL A 31 -4.32 15.75 -2.48
N SER A 32 -3.50 14.72 -2.21
CA SER A 32 -2.70 14.64 -0.97
C SER A 32 -1.63 15.72 -0.91
N VAL A 33 -0.94 16.01 -2.01
CA VAL A 33 0.03 17.13 -2.09
C VAL A 33 -0.66 18.46 -1.81
N ALA A 34 -1.80 18.71 -2.48
CA ALA A 34 -2.56 19.94 -2.31
C ALA A 34 -3.02 20.12 -0.85
N LEU A 35 -3.58 19.07 -0.24
CA LEU A 35 -4.02 19.10 1.15
C LEU A 35 -2.84 19.33 2.11
N ALA A 36 -1.73 18.61 1.91
CA ALA A 36 -0.55 18.76 2.75
C ALA A 36 0.00 20.19 2.74
N ILE A 37 0.06 20.83 1.57
CA ILE A 37 0.55 22.19 1.41
C ILE A 37 -0.48 23.22 1.97
N GLN A 38 -1.77 23.06 1.66
CA GLN A 38 -2.78 24.02 2.10
C GLN A 38 -3.05 23.98 3.60
N MET A 39 -2.96 22.81 4.22
CA MET A 39 -3.19 22.66 5.67
C MET A 39 -1.94 22.93 6.51
N ALA A 40 -0.77 23.10 5.88
CA ALA A 40 0.48 23.33 6.60
C ALA A 40 0.43 24.66 7.40
N GLY A 41 0.76 24.58 8.68
CA GLY A 41 0.81 25.73 9.57
C GLY A 41 -0.52 26.43 9.85
N GLN A 42 -1.67 25.85 9.45
CA GLN A 42 -2.97 26.43 9.79
C GLN A 42 -3.26 26.30 11.28
N ALA A 43 -3.83 27.34 11.86
CA ALA A 43 -4.24 27.33 13.26
C ALA A 43 -5.26 26.21 13.53
N GLY A 44 -4.93 25.34 14.50
CA GLY A 44 -5.75 24.17 14.85
C GLY A 44 -5.52 22.92 13.98
N SER A 45 -4.66 23.00 12.96
CA SER A 45 -4.23 21.83 12.20
C SER A 45 -3.01 21.19 12.87
N PRO A 46 -2.95 19.86 13.00
CA PRO A 46 -1.76 19.16 13.48
C PRO A 46 -0.63 19.10 12.43
N THR A 47 -0.83 19.72 11.26
CA THR A 47 0.15 19.69 10.16
C THR A 47 1.28 20.68 10.40
N PRO A 48 2.56 20.24 10.30
CA PRO A 48 3.73 21.09 10.45
C PRO A 48 3.76 22.20 9.39
N THR A 49 4.49 23.29 9.68
CA THR A 49 4.74 24.37 8.72
C THR A 49 5.61 23.89 7.55
N LEU A 50 5.44 24.45 6.36
CA LEU A 50 6.14 24.02 5.15
C LEU A 50 7.66 24.22 5.21
N ASP A 51 8.12 25.21 5.97
CA ASP A 51 9.55 25.53 6.20
C ASP A 51 10.25 24.54 7.14
N SER A 52 9.48 23.67 7.81
CA SER A 52 10.02 22.63 8.68
C SER A 52 10.35 21.35 7.92
N SER A 53 11.36 20.60 8.37
CA SER A 53 11.68 19.27 7.87
C SER A 53 10.48 18.31 7.91
N GLU A 54 9.65 18.41 8.93
CA GLU A 54 8.44 17.59 9.07
C GLU A 54 7.39 17.98 8.04
N GLY A 55 7.24 19.27 7.72
CA GLY A 55 6.32 19.73 6.68
C GLY A 55 6.72 19.23 5.30
N VAL A 56 8.00 19.30 4.94
CA VAL A 56 8.50 18.74 3.68
C VAL A 56 8.27 17.24 3.63
N ARG A 57 8.58 16.49 4.69
CA ARG A 57 8.32 15.03 4.77
C ARG A 57 6.84 14.72 4.60
N ASN A 58 5.96 15.49 5.21
CA ASN A 58 4.52 15.32 5.09
C ASN A 58 4.07 15.46 3.63
N VAL A 59 4.54 16.49 2.92
CA VAL A 59 4.26 16.70 1.50
C VAL A 59 4.79 15.54 0.66
N MET A 60 6.04 15.09 0.88
CA MET A 60 6.66 14.00 0.13
C MET A 60 6.00 12.64 0.40
N SER A 61 5.40 12.45 1.58
CA SER A 61 4.65 11.24 1.91
C SER A 61 3.40 11.01 1.05
N ALA A 62 2.96 12.03 0.31
CA ALA A 62 1.86 11.92 -0.65
C ALA A 62 2.11 10.83 -1.72
N ALA A 63 3.37 10.46 -1.97
CA ALA A 63 3.73 9.33 -2.83
C ALA A 63 3.12 8.00 -2.36
N ALA A 64 2.81 7.85 -1.06
CA ALA A 64 2.17 6.66 -0.49
C ALA A 64 0.63 6.76 -0.42
N SER A 65 0.01 7.87 -0.84
CA SER A 65 -1.43 8.12 -0.68
C SER A 65 -2.33 7.06 -1.34
N GLY A 66 -1.85 6.42 -2.41
CA GLY A 66 -2.55 5.33 -3.11
C GLY A 66 -2.36 3.94 -2.49
N ALA A 67 -1.69 3.79 -1.36
CA ALA A 67 -1.34 2.50 -0.78
C ALA A 67 -2.55 1.59 -0.49
N GLN A 68 -3.67 2.15 -0.04
CA GLN A 68 -4.91 1.39 0.19
C GLN A 68 -5.49 0.78 -1.09
N ILE A 69 -5.33 1.46 -2.23
CA ILE A 69 -5.76 0.91 -3.53
C ILE A 69 -4.82 -0.22 -3.95
N LEU A 70 -3.53 -0.14 -3.62
CA LEU A 70 -2.59 -1.23 -3.87
C LEU A 70 -2.92 -2.49 -3.06
N LEU A 71 -3.42 -2.33 -1.83
CA LEU A 71 -3.99 -3.44 -1.06
C LEU A 71 -5.17 -4.08 -1.81
N VAL A 72 -6.08 -3.27 -2.36
CA VAL A 72 -7.19 -3.76 -3.19
C VAL A 72 -6.68 -4.49 -4.43
N ILE A 73 -5.65 -3.98 -5.11
CA ILE A 73 -5.03 -4.67 -6.25
C ILE A 73 -4.51 -6.06 -5.82
N GLY A 74 -3.89 -6.16 -4.65
CA GLY A 74 -3.48 -7.45 -4.09
C GLY A 74 -4.65 -8.43 -3.91
N ILE A 75 -5.79 -7.95 -3.39
CA ILE A 75 -7.02 -8.74 -3.29
C ILE A 75 -7.49 -9.20 -4.67
N LEU A 76 -7.50 -8.32 -5.66
CA LEU A 76 -7.93 -8.64 -7.03
C LEU A 76 -7.06 -9.72 -7.68
N ILE A 77 -5.75 -9.70 -7.43
CA ILE A 77 -4.78 -10.70 -7.94
C ILE A 77 -5.15 -12.10 -7.45
N MET A 78 -5.59 -12.23 -6.21
CA MET A 78 -5.88 -13.53 -5.62
C MET A 78 -7.37 -13.89 -5.70
N ALA A 79 -8.25 -13.02 -5.24
CA ALA A 79 -9.69 -13.30 -5.19
C ALA A 79 -10.33 -13.29 -6.58
N GLY A 80 -9.73 -12.62 -7.56
CA GLY A 80 -10.17 -12.62 -8.95
C GLY A 80 -10.18 -14.03 -9.58
N GLU A 81 -9.25 -14.90 -9.19
CA GLU A 81 -9.24 -16.29 -9.69
C GLU A 81 -10.46 -17.10 -9.22
N PHE A 82 -10.89 -16.87 -7.99
CA PHE A 82 -12.10 -17.52 -7.47
C PHE A 82 -13.35 -16.96 -8.14
N ARG A 83 -13.40 -15.65 -8.42
CA ARG A 83 -14.51 -15.01 -9.12
C ARG A 83 -14.67 -15.51 -10.55
N HIS A 84 -13.57 -15.76 -11.26
CA HIS A 84 -13.57 -16.16 -12.67
C HIS A 84 -13.40 -17.68 -12.86
N ASN A 85 -13.45 -18.47 -11.77
CA ASN A 85 -13.26 -19.93 -11.78
C ASN A 85 -11.94 -20.38 -12.46
N THR A 86 -10.92 -19.55 -12.45
CA THR A 86 -9.60 -19.85 -13.05
C THR A 86 -8.63 -20.47 -12.06
N ALA A 87 -8.98 -20.56 -10.78
CA ALA A 87 -8.14 -21.16 -9.75
C ALA A 87 -7.81 -22.63 -10.07
N THR A 88 -8.80 -23.42 -10.47
CA THR A 88 -8.62 -24.83 -10.82
C THR A 88 -7.65 -25.01 -12.00
N SER A 89 -7.82 -24.25 -13.09
CA SER A 89 -6.94 -24.33 -14.25
C SER A 89 -5.51 -23.90 -13.92
N THR A 90 -5.33 -22.88 -13.07
CA THR A 90 -4.01 -22.42 -12.62
C THR A 90 -3.29 -23.54 -11.84
N PHE A 91 -3.99 -24.24 -10.93
CA PHE A 91 -3.39 -25.32 -10.13
C PHE A 91 -3.20 -26.62 -10.91
N LEU A 92 -3.97 -26.88 -11.98
CA LEU A 92 -3.75 -28.00 -12.87
C LEU A 92 -2.47 -27.81 -13.72
N ILE A 93 -2.21 -26.59 -14.18
CA ILE A 93 -0.99 -26.26 -14.96
C ILE A 93 0.24 -26.20 -14.06
N SER A 94 0.09 -25.69 -12.84
CA SER A 94 1.17 -25.57 -11.86
C SER A 94 0.73 -26.19 -10.52
N PRO A 95 1.01 -27.49 -10.30
CA PRO A 95 0.55 -28.20 -9.10
C PRO A 95 1.24 -27.74 -7.82
N ASP A 96 2.38 -27.03 -7.91
CA ASP A 96 3.07 -26.45 -6.77
C ASP A 96 2.38 -25.14 -6.34
N ARG A 97 1.40 -25.29 -5.44
CA ARG A 97 0.60 -24.18 -4.90
C ARG A 97 1.46 -23.08 -4.26
N LYS A 98 2.60 -23.44 -3.63
CA LYS A 98 3.51 -22.48 -3.00
C LYS A 98 4.18 -21.58 -4.04
N ARG A 99 4.56 -22.17 -5.17
CA ARG A 99 5.14 -21.39 -6.30
C ARG A 99 4.14 -20.43 -6.91
N VAL A 100 2.88 -20.85 -7.06
CA VAL A 100 1.81 -19.98 -7.59
C VAL A 100 1.56 -18.82 -6.65
N VAL A 101 1.40 -19.07 -5.34
CA VAL A 101 1.21 -18.01 -4.35
C VAL A 101 2.43 -17.06 -4.30
N GLY A 102 3.64 -17.63 -4.31
CA GLY A 102 4.88 -16.83 -4.34
C GLY A 102 4.98 -15.94 -5.59
N ALA A 103 4.55 -16.43 -6.76
CA ALA A 103 4.52 -15.64 -7.99
C ALA A 103 3.50 -14.49 -7.91
N LYS A 104 2.33 -14.71 -7.28
CA LYS A 104 1.33 -13.68 -7.05
C LYS A 104 1.82 -12.61 -6.09
N LEU A 105 2.46 -13.00 -5.00
CA LEU A 105 3.08 -12.07 -4.05
C LEU A 105 4.16 -11.22 -4.73
N ALA A 106 5.05 -11.84 -5.51
CA ALA A 106 6.08 -11.12 -6.25
C ALA A 106 5.48 -10.16 -7.30
N ALA A 107 4.47 -10.60 -8.06
CA ALA A 107 3.78 -9.75 -9.03
C ALA A 107 3.07 -8.57 -8.34
N ALA A 108 2.41 -8.80 -7.21
CA ALA A 108 1.75 -7.79 -6.41
C ALA A 108 2.74 -6.73 -5.89
N SER A 109 3.89 -7.14 -5.34
CA SER A 109 4.95 -6.22 -4.91
C SER A 109 5.53 -5.41 -6.06
N LEU A 110 5.80 -6.05 -7.22
CA LEU A 110 6.31 -5.33 -8.40
C LEU A 110 5.33 -4.28 -8.91
N VAL A 111 4.04 -4.58 -8.90
CA VAL A 111 2.99 -3.59 -9.22
C VAL A 111 3.00 -2.44 -8.21
N GLY A 112 3.05 -2.74 -6.92
CA GLY A 112 3.14 -1.74 -5.86
C GLY A 112 4.31 -0.80 -6.05
N VAL A 113 5.51 -1.35 -6.26
CA VAL A 113 6.73 -0.56 -6.53
C VAL A 113 6.57 0.27 -7.80
N GLY A 114 6.09 -0.32 -8.90
CA GLY A 114 5.93 0.40 -10.18
C GLY A 114 4.96 1.57 -10.09
N VAL A 115 3.81 1.38 -9.42
CA VAL A 115 2.83 2.46 -9.21
C VAL A 115 3.41 3.55 -8.31
N THR A 116 4.19 3.20 -7.28
CA THR A 116 4.77 4.18 -6.38
C THR A 116 5.94 4.93 -6.97
N VAL A 117 6.72 4.32 -7.86
CA VAL A 117 7.70 5.08 -8.66
C VAL A 117 6.98 6.17 -9.46
N ALA A 118 5.89 5.85 -10.15
CA ALA A 118 5.09 6.83 -10.86
C ALA A 118 4.47 7.90 -9.91
N ALA A 119 3.96 7.47 -8.75
CA ALA A 119 3.44 8.37 -7.71
C ALA A 119 4.53 9.30 -7.15
N SER A 120 5.75 8.81 -6.93
CA SER A 120 6.89 9.61 -6.46
C SER A 120 7.30 10.66 -7.49
N VAL A 121 7.37 10.28 -8.77
CA VAL A 121 7.63 11.24 -9.87
C VAL A 121 6.53 12.31 -9.91
N LEU A 122 5.27 11.91 -9.80
CA LEU A 122 4.14 12.84 -9.79
C LEU A 122 4.15 13.76 -8.55
N THR A 123 4.47 13.20 -7.37
CA THR A 123 4.65 13.99 -6.14
C THR A 123 5.71 15.05 -6.32
N LEU A 124 6.90 14.69 -6.80
CA LEU A 124 7.99 15.63 -7.03
C LEU A 124 7.61 16.68 -8.08
N ALA A 125 6.98 16.28 -9.18
CA ALA A 125 6.57 17.19 -10.25
C ALA A 125 5.56 18.25 -9.78
N ILE A 126 4.71 17.93 -8.81
CA ILE A 126 3.72 18.87 -8.26
C ILE A 126 4.29 19.62 -7.05
N ALA A 127 4.94 18.91 -6.12
CA ALA A 127 5.38 19.49 -4.85
C ALA A 127 6.55 20.46 -5.01
N LEU A 128 7.54 20.16 -5.85
CA LEU A 128 8.73 21.01 -5.97
C LEU A 128 8.42 22.42 -6.49
N PRO A 129 7.66 22.61 -7.60
CA PRO A 129 7.30 23.96 -8.04
C PRO A 129 6.44 24.70 -6.99
N TRP A 130 5.56 23.98 -6.30
CA TRP A 130 4.68 24.59 -5.32
C TRP A 130 5.44 25.00 -4.05
N LEU A 131 6.38 24.17 -3.54
CA LEU A 131 7.26 24.52 -2.42
C LEU A 131 8.18 25.70 -2.78
N ALA A 132 8.75 25.71 -4.00
CA ALA A 132 9.56 26.83 -4.48
C ALA A 132 8.75 28.14 -4.55
N ALA A 133 7.49 28.09 -4.98
CA ALA A 133 6.58 29.23 -4.96
C ALA A 133 6.27 29.76 -3.55
N ASN A 134 6.39 28.91 -2.53
CA ASN A 134 6.28 29.27 -1.11
C ASN A 134 7.64 29.57 -0.45
N HIS A 135 8.69 29.82 -1.23
CA HIS A 135 10.04 30.13 -0.77
C HIS A 135 10.69 29.04 0.09
N VAL A 136 10.28 27.78 -0.06
CA VAL A 136 10.86 26.63 0.63
C VAL A 136 11.90 25.98 -0.28
N GLU A 137 13.17 26.09 0.09
CA GLU A 137 14.27 25.44 -0.62
C GLU A 137 14.36 23.97 -0.21
N VAL A 138 14.23 23.08 -1.18
CA VAL A 138 14.27 21.62 -0.96
C VAL A 138 15.37 21.00 -1.78
N SER A 139 16.30 20.30 -1.10
CA SER A 139 17.30 19.47 -1.79
C SER A 139 16.75 18.06 -2.03
N LEU A 140 16.81 17.57 -3.27
CA LEU A 140 16.36 16.22 -3.63
C LEU A 140 17.13 15.10 -2.90
N LEU A 141 18.35 15.37 -2.47
CA LEU A 141 19.18 14.42 -1.73
C LEU A 141 19.04 14.54 -0.21
N SER A 142 18.20 15.47 0.27
CA SER A 142 17.94 15.60 1.70
C SER A 142 17.19 14.39 2.25
N GLY A 143 17.39 14.07 3.52
CA GLY A 143 16.62 13.05 4.22
C GLY A 143 15.13 13.35 4.25
N ASP A 144 14.74 14.62 4.13
CA ASP A 144 13.34 15.04 4.16
C ASP A 144 12.58 14.70 2.87
N VAL A 145 13.31 14.46 1.78
CA VAL A 145 12.76 13.98 0.50
C VAL A 145 12.96 12.48 0.36
N ALA A 146 14.20 12.01 0.58
CA ALA A 146 14.56 10.62 0.31
C ALA A 146 13.84 9.63 1.24
N VAL A 147 13.74 9.95 2.55
CA VAL A 147 13.14 9.03 3.53
C VAL A 147 11.66 8.77 3.25
N PRO A 148 10.79 9.76 3.04
CA PRO A 148 9.38 9.50 2.72
C PRO A 148 9.19 8.75 1.40
N LEU A 149 9.98 9.05 0.36
CA LEU A 149 9.86 8.38 -0.94
C LEU A 149 10.32 6.91 -0.87
N LEU A 150 11.44 6.62 -0.21
CA LEU A 150 11.90 5.25 0.02
C LEU A 150 10.93 4.49 0.95
N GLY A 151 10.42 5.15 1.97
CA GLY A 151 9.41 4.61 2.85
C GLY A 151 8.10 4.29 2.10
N ALA A 152 7.67 5.17 1.20
CA ALA A 152 6.54 4.92 0.32
C ALA A 152 6.76 3.68 -0.54
N LEU A 153 7.94 3.53 -1.17
CA LEU A 153 8.29 2.33 -1.95
C LEU A 153 8.24 1.05 -1.08
N ALA A 154 8.79 1.10 0.13
CA ALA A 154 8.77 -0.03 1.05
C ALA A 154 7.33 -0.38 1.48
N ALA A 155 6.54 0.60 1.89
CA ALA A 155 5.15 0.41 2.27
C ALA A 155 4.34 -0.22 1.14
N THR A 156 4.42 0.35 -0.06
CA THR A 156 3.61 -0.07 -1.20
C THR A 156 4.07 -1.38 -1.84
N ALA A 157 5.31 -1.80 -1.64
CA ALA A 157 5.75 -3.15 -1.94
C ALA A 157 5.07 -4.19 -1.02
N LEU A 158 4.76 -3.81 0.22
CA LEU A 158 4.24 -4.71 1.25
C LEU A 158 2.69 -4.70 1.34
N TYR A 159 2.04 -3.58 1.06
CA TYR A 159 0.57 -3.45 1.13
C TYR A 159 -0.18 -4.45 0.25
N PRO A 160 0.20 -4.65 -1.04
CA PRO A 160 -0.48 -5.64 -1.87
C PRO A 160 -0.30 -7.08 -1.36
N LEU A 161 0.77 -7.39 -0.60
CA LEU A 161 0.97 -8.73 0.00
C LEU A 161 -0.14 -9.05 1.00
N VAL A 162 -0.49 -8.07 1.84
CA VAL A 162 -1.63 -8.19 2.77
C VAL A 162 -2.91 -8.42 1.98
N GLY A 163 -3.10 -7.67 0.88
CA GLY A 163 -4.26 -7.84 -0.01
C GLY A 163 -4.34 -9.24 -0.62
N VAL A 164 -3.25 -9.79 -1.14
CA VAL A 164 -3.19 -11.18 -1.65
C VAL A 164 -3.61 -12.17 -0.56
N GLY A 165 -3.11 -11.99 0.65
CA GLY A 165 -3.44 -12.84 1.79
C GLY A 165 -4.93 -12.78 2.16
N VAL A 166 -5.50 -11.58 2.27
CA VAL A 166 -6.93 -11.39 2.55
C VAL A 166 -7.79 -11.99 1.44
N GLY A 167 -7.43 -11.78 0.17
CA GLY A 167 -8.12 -12.36 -0.98
C GLY A 167 -8.11 -13.89 -0.99
N ALA A 168 -7.00 -14.49 -0.55
CA ALA A 168 -6.86 -15.94 -0.43
C ALA A 168 -7.70 -16.53 0.71
N LEU A 169 -7.82 -15.82 1.84
CA LEU A 169 -8.62 -16.26 2.98
C LEU A 169 -10.12 -16.23 2.68
N LEU A 170 -10.59 -15.11 2.13
CA LEU A 170 -12.04 -14.88 1.95
C LEU A 170 -12.59 -15.50 0.67
N ARG A 171 -11.74 -15.79 -0.34
CA ARG A 171 -12.11 -16.44 -1.62
C ARG A 171 -13.29 -15.81 -2.37
N ASN A 172 -13.76 -14.68 -1.90
CA ASN A 172 -14.83 -13.88 -2.49
C ASN A 172 -14.31 -12.46 -2.67
N GLN A 173 -14.20 -12.03 -3.93
CA GLN A 173 -13.61 -10.73 -4.27
C GLN A 173 -14.38 -9.57 -3.64
N THR A 174 -15.72 -9.58 -3.72
CA THR A 174 -16.54 -8.48 -3.19
C THR A 174 -16.43 -8.40 -1.68
N VAL A 175 -16.56 -9.53 -0.99
CA VAL A 175 -16.42 -9.59 0.47
C VAL A 175 -15.00 -9.17 0.91
N ALA A 176 -13.95 -9.64 0.23
CA ALA A 176 -12.58 -9.32 0.56
C ALA A 176 -12.28 -7.83 0.43
N VAL A 177 -12.73 -7.20 -0.67
CA VAL A 177 -12.55 -5.75 -0.87
C VAL A 177 -13.36 -4.96 0.15
N THR A 178 -14.62 -5.32 0.39
CA THR A 178 -15.47 -4.61 1.36
C THR A 178 -14.90 -4.71 2.78
N VAL A 179 -14.53 -5.90 3.23
CA VAL A 179 -13.95 -6.10 4.57
C VAL A 179 -12.65 -5.33 4.72
N ALA A 180 -11.76 -5.38 3.72
CA ALA A 180 -10.49 -4.67 3.77
C ALA A 180 -10.68 -3.14 3.81
N LEU A 181 -11.59 -2.59 3.00
CA LEU A 181 -11.85 -1.15 2.99
C LEU A 181 -12.54 -0.70 4.28
N VAL A 182 -13.53 -1.44 4.78
CA VAL A 182 -14.17 -1.14 6.08
C VAL A 182 -13.12 -1.19 7.21
N TRP A 183 -12.24 -2.18 7.19
CA TRP A 183 -11.16 -2.26 8.16
C TRP A 183 -10.26 -1.03 8.12
N VAL A 184 -9.69 -0.71 6.96
CA VAL A 184 -8.69 0.37 6.83
C VAL A 184 -9.32 1.76 7.02
N LEU A 185 -10.51 2.01 6.46
CA LEU A 185 -11.11 3.35 6.48
C LEU A 185 -11.91 3.64 7.75
N VAL A 186 -12.50 2.61 8.36
CA VAL A 186 -13.39 2.78 9.51
C VAL A 186 -12.76 2.23 10.78
N VAL A 187 -12.43 0.93 10.80
CA VAL A 187 -12.00 0.26 12.03
C VAL A 187 -10.66 0.79 12.52
N GLU A 188 -9.68 0.95 11.63
CA GLU A 188 -8.39 1.52 12.01
C GLU A 188 -8.52 2.96 12.51
N GLY A 189 -9.32 3.79 11.82
CA GLY A 189 -9.57 5.16 12.25
C GLY A 189 -10.18 5.25 13.65
N VAL A 190 -11.17 4.40 13.92
CA VAL A 190 -11.81 4.30 15.24
C VAL A 190 -10.81 3.81 16.31
N LEU A 191 -10.04 2.76 16.02
CA LEU A 191 -9.05 2.22 16.95
C LEU A 191 -7.93 3.23 17.26
N VAL A 192 -7.45 3.95 16.25
CA VAL A 192 -6.46 5.02 16.45
C VAL A 192 -7.03 6.14 17.32
N GLY A 193 -8.30 6.51 17.14
CA GLY A 193 -8.96 7.54 17.94
C GLY A 193 -9.13 7.15 19.42
N PHE A 194 -9.52 5.90 19.71
CA PHE A 194 -9.77 5.43 21.06
C PHE A 194 -8.52 4.87 21.76
N ALA A 195 -7.60 4.28 21.02
CA ALA A 195 -6.40 3.62 21.53
C ALA A 195 -5.17 3.92 20.65
N PRO A 196 -4.61 5.14 20.72
CA PRO A 196 -3.49 5.55 19.87
C PRO A 196 -2.26 4.63 19.96
N ALA A 197 -2.01 4.05 21.13
CA ALA A 197 -0.93 3.10 21.32
C ALA A 197 -1.09 1.81 20.51
N VAL A 198 -2.32 1.43 20.14
CA VAL A 198 -2.62 0.30 19.26
C VAL A 198 -2.45 0.71 17.80
N GLY A 199 -2.74 1.95 17.46
CA GLY A 199 -2.71 2.48 16.09
C GLY A 199 -1.38 2.26 15.38
N ARG A 200 -0.25 2.39 16.09
CA ARG A 200 1.10 2.16 15.53
C ARG A 200 1.33 0.72 15.04
N TRP A 201 0.61 -0.25 15.59
CA TRP A 201 0.69 -1.67 15.21
C TRP A 201 -0.25 -2.02 14.06
N LEU A 202 -1.18 -1.15 13.71
CA LEU A 202 -2.09 -1.37 12.62
C LEU A 202 -1.40 -1.14 11.27
N HIS A 203 -2.03 -1.62 10.22
CA HIS A 203 -1.54 -1.53 8.85
C HIS A 203 -1.24 -0.07 8.41
N GLY A 204 -2.15 0.86 8.71
CA GLY A 204 -1.97 2.29 8.41
C GLY A 204 -0.86 2.94 9.25
N GLY A 205 -0.78 2.61 10.55
CA GLY A 205 0.27 3.10 11.43
C GLY A 205 1.67 2.65 11.02
N ALA A 206 1.81 1.39 10.59
CA ALA A 206 3.05 0.88 10.04
C ALA A 206 3.44 1.59 8.72
N GLY A 207 2.47 1.89 7.86
CA GLY A 207 2.70 2.68 6.65
C GLY A 207 3.20 4.09 6.94
N SER A 208 2.60 4.78 7.90
CA SER A 208 3.04 6.12 8.35
C SER A 208 4.45 6.07 8.94
N ALA A 209 4.78 5.03 9.71
CA ALA A 209 6.13 4.85 10.26
C ALA A 209 7.19 4.67 9.17
N LEU A 210 6.88 4.00 8.06
CA LEU A 210 7.79 3.85 6.93
C LEU A 210 8.05 5.17 6.20
N THR A 211 7.02 6.01 6.03
CA THR A 211 7.19 7.32 5.39
C THR A 211 7.79 8.37 6.31
N GLY A 212 7.97 8.06 7.59
CA GLY A 212 8.54 8.98 8.58
C GLY A 212 7.64 10.17 8.92
N VAL A 213 6.33 10.06 8.64
CA VAL A 213 5.35 11.09 8.97
C VAL A 213 4.82 10.85 10.37
N ALA A 214 5.07 11.81 11.26
CA ALA A 214 4.56 11.78 12.62
C ALA A 214 3.02 11.76 12.62
N THR A 215 2.44 10.80 13.34
CA THR A 215 1.01 10.82 13.61
C THR A 215 0.76 11.61 14.90
N ALA A 216 -0.28 12.44 14.92
CA ALA A 216 -0.60 13.33 16.03
C ALA A 216 -0.83 12.62 17.39
N GLN A 217 -0.85 11.31 17.43
CA GLN A 217 -1.40 10.54 18.54
C GLN A 217 -0.47 9.45 19.13
N GLY A 218 0.82 9.42 18.79
CA GLY A 218 1.72 8.45 19.41
C GLY A 218 3.04 8.26 18.67
N GLY A 219 4.04 7.74 19.36
CA GLY A 219 5.35 7.42 18.78
C GLY A 219 5.24 6.42 17.63
N LEU A 220 5.90 6.73 16.53
CA LEU A 220 6.01 5.83 15.39
C LEU A 220 6.84 4.58 15.77
N LEU A 221 6.55 3.46 15.13
CA LEU A 221 7.47 2.33 15.14
C LEU A 221 8.78 2.73 14.44
N PRO A 222 9.91 2.14 14.81
CA PRO A 222 11.12 2.30 14.00
C PRO A 222 10.85 1.73 12.60
N MET A 223 11.40 2.35 11.55
CA MET A 223 11.11 1.99 10.15
C MET A 223 11.31 0.49 9.87
N TRP A 224 12.37 -0.11 10.41
CA TRP A 224 12.62 -1.55 10.28
C TRP A 224 11.53 -2.40 10.97
N GLY A 225 11.04 -1.95 12.12
CA GLY A 225 9.96 -2.60 12.84
C GLY A 225 8.63 -2.55 12.09
N ALA A 226 8.33 -1.40 11.47
CA ALA A 226 7.16 -1.23 10.62
C ALA A 226 7.22 -2.10 9.35
N ALA A 227 8.41 -2.20 8.72
CA ALA A 227 8.62 -3.08 7.57
C ALA A 227 8.42 -4.56 7.94
N LEU A 228 8.99 -5.00 9.07
CA LEU A 228 8.81 -6.36 9.58
C LEU A 228 7.34 -6.66 9.94
N LEU A 229 6.63 -5.69 10.50
CA LEU A 229 5.22 -5.83 10.84
C LEU A 229 4.36 -6.04 9.59
N LEU A 230 4.53 -5.21 8.56
CA LEU A 230 3.79 -5.35 7.30
C LEU A 230 4.14 -6.63 6.55
N ALA A 231 5.42 -6.99 6.51
CA ALA A 231 5.86 -8.26 5.95
C ALA A 231 5.26 -9.44 6.74
N GLY A 232 5.22 -9.34 8.06
CA GLY A 232 4.61 -10.31 8.95
C GLY A 232 3.12 -10.50 8.68
N TYR A 233 2.36 -9.43 8.49
CA TYR A 233 0.95 -9.50 8.08
C TYR A 233 0.79 -10.22 6.73
N GLY A 234 1.56 -9.82 5.72
CA GLY A 234 1.50 -10.47 4.40
C GLY A 234 1.82 -11.96 4.48
N LEU A 235 2.88 -12.33 5.21
CA LEU A 235 3.28 -13.72 5.39
C LEU A 235 2.28 -14.53 6.23
N ALA A 236 1.74 -13.95 7.30
CA ALA A 236 0.76 -14.61 8.16
C ALA A 236 -0.53 -14.92 7.37
N PHE A 237 -1.05 -13.96 6.61
CA PHE A 237 -2.20 -14.19 5.76
C PHE A 237 -1.92 -15.18 4.63
N ALA A 238 -0.75 -15.11 4.00
CA ALA A 238 -0.34 -16.08 2.98
C ALA A 238 -0.21 -17.49 3.55
N ALA A 239 0.39 -17.65 4.74
CA ALA A 239 0.51 -18.93 5.42
C ALA A 239 -0.86 -19.50 5.85
N ALA A 240 -1.71 -18.66 6.46
CA ALA A 240 -3.07 -19.05 6.83
C ALA A 240 -3.88 -19.50 5.60
N SER A 241 -3.75 -18.78 4.48
CA SER A 241 -4.45 -19.13 3.24
C SER A 241 -3.97 -20.45 2.64
N THR A 242 -2.64 -20.69 2.63
CA THR A 242 -2.11 -21.98 2.13
C THR A 242 -2.56 -23.15 3.01
N GLY A 243 -2.58 -22.98 4.34
CA GLY A 243 -3.08 -23.97 5.27
C GLY A 243 -4.57 -24.32 5.06
N LEU A 244 -5.40 -23.29 4.80
CA LEU A 244 -6.82 -23.46 4.51
C LEU A 244 -7.08 -24.05 3.12
N ILE A 245 -6.26 -23.71 2.12
CA ILE A 245 -6.35 -24.26 0.75
C ILE A 245 -5.94 -25.74 0.74
N MET A 246 -4.98 -26.15 1.56
CA MET A 246 -4.54 -27.54 1.67
C MET A 246 -5.55 -28.46 2.39
N ARG A 247 -6.39 -27.91 3.27
CA ARG A 247 -7.35 -28.68 4.08
C ARG A 247 -8.73 -28.83 3.44
N ARG A 248 -9.05 -28.07 2.41
CA ARG A 248 -10.34 -28.17 1.70
C ARG A 248 -10.07 -28.58 0.27
N ASP A 249 -10.49 -29.79 -0.07
CA ASP A 249 -10.57 -30.23 -1.46
C ASP A 249 -11.43 -29.23 -2.23
N ILE A 250 -10.93 -28.85 -3.41
CA ILE A 250 -11.64 -27.99 -4.34
C ILE A 250 -12.72 -28.86 -4.95
N ALA A 251 -13.92 -28.86 -4.35
CA ALA A 251 -15.09 -29.43 -4.97
C ALA A 251 -15.61 -28.51 -6.07
#